data_6975ac9fbc4fe6fc0485b839c229e78a
#
_entry.id   6975ac9fbc4fe6fc0485b839c229e78a
#
_cell.length_a   1.000
_cell.length_b   1.000
_cell.length_c   1.000
_cell.angle_alpha   90.00
_cell.angle_beta   90.00
_cell.angle_gamma   90.00
#
_symmetry.space_group_name_H-M   'P 1'
#
loop_
_entity.id
_entity.type
_entity.pdbx_description
1 polymer ?
#
loop_
_entity_poly.entity_id
_entity_poly.type
_entity_poly.pdbx_seq_one_letter_code
_entity_poly.pdbx_strand_id
1 'polypeptide(L)'
;MIQTYSIDYRTQLCEFFSRIIESHKAYISHGELQMGIALDSNELAPNYKEMWLNYLDRQVENPDNTLLLYLENGTIIGFVLFGITNDGARPYGVIFDLSVDPAYRGKRIGQELLQRATESFRDKG
;
A
#
# COMPACT_ATOMS: atom_id res chain seq x y z
N MET A 1 -9.57 -12.65 3.09
CA MET A 1 -8.39 -13.55 3.07
C MET A 1 -7.16 -12.77 2.67
N ILE A 2 -6.10 -12.87 3.44
CA ILE A 2 -4.85 -12.18 3.16
C ILE A 2 -3.95 -13.06 2.31
N GLN A 3 -3.39 -12.50 1.23
CA GLN A 3 -2.42 -13.20 0.41
C GLN A 3 -1.33 -12.26 -0.07
N THR A 4 -0.17 -12.82 -0.40
CA THR A 4 0.94 -12.05 -0.93
C THR A 4 0.62 -11.56 -2.35
N TYR A 5 1.01 -10.33 -2.63
CA TYR A 5 0.87 -9.74 -3.95
C TYR A 5 1.60 -10.57 -5.01
N SER A 6 1.02 -10.62 -6.21
CA SER A 6 1.69 -11.11 -7.40
C SER A 6 1.38 -10.17 -8.57
N ILE A 7 2.16 -10.28 -9.64
CA ILE A 7 2.00 -9.42 -10.82
C ILE A 7 0.60 -9.52 -11.43
N ASP A 8 -0.09 -10.64 -11.22
CA ASP A 8 -1.45 -10.84 -11.73
C ASP A 8 -2.44 -9.84 -11.14
N TYR A 9 -2.14 -9.28 -9.96
CA TYR A 9 -3.01 -8.32 -9.29
C TYR A 9 -2.62 -6.86 -9.55
N ARG A 10 -1.57 -6.62 -10.36
CA ARG A 10 -1.03 -5.28 -10.55
C ARG A 10 -2.08 -4.29 -11.07
N THR A 11 -2.82 -4.66 -12.10
CA THR A 11 -3.86 -3.81 -12.67
C THR A 11 -5.00 -3.59 -11.68
N GLN A 12 -5.47 -4.66 -11.03
CA GLN A 12 -6.56 -4.56 -10.07
C GLN A 12 -6.16 -3.69 -8.87
N LEU A 13 -4.92 -3.82 -8.40
CA LEU A 13 -4.45 -3.01 -7.28
C LEU A 13 -4.35 -1.53 -7.66
N CYS A 14 -3.90 -1.22 -8.88
CA CYS A 14 -3.88 0.16 -9.36
C CYS A 14 -5.29 0.74 -9.44
N GLU A 15 -6.24 -0.04 -9.91
CA GLU A 15 -7.64 0.40 -9.96
C GLU A 15 -8.20 0.63 -8.55
N PHE A 16 -7.87 -0.24 -7.59
CA PHE A 16 -8.26 -0.08 -6.21
C PHE A 16 -7.69 1.23 -5.63
N PHE A 17 -6.38 1.43 -5.79
CA PHE A 17 -5.72 2.65 -5.31
C PHE A 17 -6.34 3.89 -5.93
N SER A 18 -6.56 3.88 -7.25
CA SER A 18 -7.12 5.02 -7.98
C SER A 18 -8.52 5.35 -7.49
N ARG A 19 -9.35 4.35 -7.30
CA ARG A 19 -10.72 4.53 -6.83
C ARG A 19 -10.74 5.18 -5.44
N ILE A 20 -9.89 4.69 -4.54
CA ILE A 20 -9.82 5.22 -3.18
C ILE A 20 -9.34 6.67 -3.19
N ILE A 21 -8.25 6.96 -3.90
CA ILE A 21 -7.66 8.30 -3.87
C ILE A 21 -8.54 9.32 -4.61
N GLU A 22 -9.18 8.93 -5.70
CA GLU A 22 -10.08 9.81 -6.44
C GLU A 22 -11.36 10.13 -5.67
N SER A 23 -11.90 9.13 -4.96
CA SER A 23 -13.14 9.31 -4.20
C SER A 23 -12.92 9.99 -2.86
N HIS A 24 -11.72 9.92 -2.31
CA HIS A 24 -11.42 10.38 -0.95
C HIS A 24 -10.09 11.16 -0.95
N LYS A 25 -10.12 12.38 -1.50
CA LYS A 25 -8.93 13.23 -1.60
C LYS A 25 -8.27 13.52 -0.24
N ALA A 26 -9.02 13.36 0.85
CA ALA A 26 -8.46 13.49 2.20
C ALA A 26 -7.39 12.43 2.50
N TYR A 27 -7.34 11.36 1.71
CA TYR A 27 -6.32 10.31 1.87
C TYR A 27 -5.01 10.62 1.14
N ILE A 28 -4.96 11.73 0.40
CA ILE A 28 -3.72 12.17 -0.22
C ILE A 28 -2.74 12.54 0.89
N SER A 29 -1.65 11.81 0.95
CA SER A 29 -0.64 11.97 1.99
C SER A 29 0.54 12.79 1.47
N HIS A 30 1.44 13.13 2.40
CA HIS A 30 2.68 13.78 2.04
C HIS A 30 3.51 12.95 1.05
N GLY A 31 3.41 11.61 1.14
CA GLY A 31 4.11 10.72 0.21
C GLY A 31 3.66 10.90 -1.23
N GLU A 32 2.35 11.03 -1.47
CA GLU A 32 1.82 11.24 -2.81
C GLU A 32 2.24 12.60 -3.37
N LEU A 33 2.32 13.62 -2.52
CA LEU A 33 2.83 14.93 -2.93
C LEU A 33 4.30 14.84 -3.32
N GLN A 34 5.11 14.15 -2.55
CA GLN A 34 6.53 13.97 -2.85
C GLN A 34 6.78 13.19 -4.12
N MET A 35 5.94 12.20 -4.42
CA MET A 35 6.06 11.41 -5.65
C MET A 35 5.51 12.14 -6.89
N GLY A 36 4.89 13.31 -6.69
CA GLY A 36 4.26 14.03 -7.79
C GLY A 36 2.93 13.45 -8.24
N ILE A 37 2.39 12.48 -7.52
CA ILE A 37 1.07 11.90 -7.80
C ILE A 37 -0.03 12.91 -7.53
N ALA A 38 0.14 13.72 -6.50
CA ALA A 38 -0.78 14.79 -6.15
C ALA A 38 -0.09 16.16 -6.28
N LEU A 39 -0.86 17.16 -6.65
CA LEU A 39 -0.40 18.55 -6.77
C LEU A 39 -0.66 19.31 -5.47
N ASP A 40 0.01 20.43 -5.29
CA ASP A 40 -0.16 21.30 -4.11
C ASP A 40 -1.62 21.74 -3.91
N SER A 41 -2.39 21.81 -5.00
CA SER A 41 -3.82 22.13 -4.95
C SER A 41 -4.67 20.96 -4.42
N ASN A 42 -4.05 19.86 -4.00
CA ASN A 42 -4.70 18.63 -3.57
C ASN A 42 -5.44 17.92 -4.72
N GLU A 43 -5.02 18.18 -5.95
CA GLU A 43 -5.51 17.49 -7.12
C GLU A 43 -4.51 16.43 -7.56
N LEU A 44 -4.99 15.37 -8.22
CA LEU A 44 -4.13 14.31 -8.72
C LEU A 44 -3.43 14.77 -10.01
N ALA A 45 -2.16 14.42 -10.15
CA ALA A 45 -1.42 14.69 -11.39
C ALA A 45 -2.09 13.91 -12.55
N PRO A 46 -2.04 14.45 -13.79
CA PRO A 46 -2.69 13.75 -14.92
C PRO A 46 -2.19 12.34 -15.17
N ASN A 47 -0.92 12.04 -14.85
CA ASN A 47 -0.32 10.73 -15.04
C ASN A 47 -0.11 9.98 -13.72
N TYR A 48 -0.92 10.26 -12.70
CA TYR A 48 -0.70 9.71 -11.36
C TYR A 48 -0.74 8.17 -11.33
N LYS A 49 -1.56 7.54 -12.17
CA LYS A 49 -1.64 6.08 -12.21
C LYS A 49 -0.33 5.45 -12.65
N GLU A 50 0.29 6.00 -13.69
CA GLU A 50 1.57 5.52 -14.17
C GLU A 50 2.67 5.73 -13.14
N MET A 51 2.67 6.90 -12.49
CA MET A 51 3.65 7.20 -11.44
C MET A 51 3.50 6.26 -10.25
N TRP A 52 2.27 5.97 -9.84
CA TRP A 52 2.03 5.04 -8.74
C TRP A 52 2.46 3.62 -9.10
N LEU A 53 2.18 3.16 -10.33
CA LEU A 53 2.62 1.85 -10.79
C LEU A 53 4.15 1.74 -10.80
N ASN A 54 4.84 2.78 -11.22
CA ASN A 54 6.31 2.80 -11.18
C ASN A 54 6.83 2.73 -9.74
N TYR A 55 6.18 3.43 -8.82
CA TYR A 55 6.50 3.35 -7.40
C TYR A 55 6.27 1.93 -6.87
N LEU A 56 5.11 1.36 -7.18
CA LEU A 56 4.75 0.01 -6.76
C LEU A 56 5.78 -1.00 -7.25
N ASP A 57 6.14 -0.95 -8.52
CA ASP A 57 7.10 -1.88 -9.12
C ASP A 57 8.45 -1.80 -8.41
N ARG A 58 8.93 -0.60 -8.09
CA ARG A 58 10.19 -0.44 -7.37
C ARG A 58 10.11 -1.00 -5.96
N GLN A 59 8.98 -0.83 -5.28
CA GLN A 59 8.83 -1.32 -3.92
C GLN A 59 8.78 -2.85 -3.88
N VAL A 60 8.06 -3.48 -4.80
CA VAL A 60 7.94 -4.94 -4.79
C VAL A 60 9.21 -5.64 -5.31
N GLU A 61 10.06 -4.95 -6.06
CA GLU A 61 11.36 -5.48 -6.48
C GLU A 61 12.36 -5.58 -5.33
N ASN A 62 12.18 -4.79 -4.29
CA ASN A 62 13.05 -4.83 -3.13
C ASN A 62 12.73 -6.07 -2.29
N PRO A 63 13.70 -7.01 -2.10
CA PRO A 63 13.43 -8.24 -1.36
C PRO A 63 13.15 -8.03 0.12
N ASP A 64 13.46 -6.86 0.67
CA ASP A 64 13.19 -6.53 2.07
C ASP A 64 11.75 -6.03 2.26
N ASN A 65 11.02 -5.79 1.18
CA ASN A 65 9.65 -5.30 1.24
C ASN A 65 8.67 -6.43 0.98
N THR A 66 7.47 -6.27 1.55
CA THR A 66 6.36 -7.22 1.37
C THR A 66 5.09 -6.44 1.11
N LEU A 67 4.30 -6.92 0.18
CA LEU A 67 2.99 -6.36 -0.12
C LEU A 67 1.95 -7.46 0.07
N LEU A 68 1.03 -7.24 0.99
CA LEU A 68 -0.07 -8.16 1.28
C LEU A 68 -1.38 -7.55 0.82
N LEU A 69 -2.22 -8.37 0.21
CA LEU A 69 -3.55 -7.99 -0.25
C LEU A 69 -4.60 -8.65 0.62
N TYR A 70 -5.67 -7.92 0.93
CA TYR A 70 -6.84 -8.52 1.54
C TYR A 70 -7.88 -8.71 0.44
N LEU A 71 -8.24 -9.95 0.17
CA LEU A 71 -9.17 -10.31 -0.89
C LEU A 71 -10.47 -10.83 -0.30
N GLU A 72 -11.58 -10.42 -0.88
CA GLU A 72 -12.90 -10.96 -0.60
C GLU A 72 -13.54 -11.34 -1.92
N ASN A 73 -13.80 -12.63 -2.13
CA ASN A 73 -14.35 -13.15 -3.37
C ASN A 73 -13.53 -12.71 -4.60
N GLY A 74 -12.21 -12.73 -4.48
CA GLY A 74 -11.30 -12.36 -5.55
C GLY A 74 -11.13 -10.86 -5.77
N THR A 75 -11.79 -10.03 -4.96
CA THR A 75 -11.71 -8.58 -5.08
C THR A 75 -10.81 -8.00 -3.99
N ILE A 76 -9.90 -7.11 -4.38
CA ILE A 76 -9.04 -6.41 -3.43
C ILE A 76 -9.88 -5.40 -2.66
N ILE A 77 -9.88 -5.52 -1.33
CA ILE A 77 -10.58 -4.58 -0.45
C ILE A 77 -9.62 -3.88 0.54
N GLY A 78 -8.35 -4.24 0.50
CA GLY A 78 -7.33 -3.58 1.29
C GLY A 78 -5.95 -4.10 0.95
N PHE A 79 -4.92 -3.36 1.36
CA PHE A 79 -3.55 -3.81 1.21
C PHE A 79 -2.65 -3.14 2.25
N VAL A 80 -1.50 -3.76 2.50
CA VAL A 80 -0.44 -3.16 3.29
C VAL A 80 0.89 -3.41 2.60
N LEU A 81 1.67 -2.35 2.44
CA LEU A 81 3.04 -2.39 1.94
C LEU A 81 3.97 -2.07 3.10
N PHE A 82 4.87 -2.98 3.41
CA PHE A 82 5.78 -2.80 4.54
C PHE A 82 7.14 -3.39 4.19
N GLY A 83 8.14 -3.04 4.98
CA GLY A 83 9.49 -3.56 4.75
C GLY A 83 10.36 -3.42 5.96
N ILE A 84 11.59 -3.96 5.83
CA ILE A 84 12.64 -3.83 6.81
C ILE A 84 13.65 -2.86 6.25
N THR A 85 13.97 -1.85 7.04
CA THR A 85 14.94 -0.83 6.66
C THR A 85 16.07 -0.82 7.67
N ASN A 86 17.27 -0.42 7.22
CA ASN A 86 18.45 -0.35 8.08
C ASN A 86 19.13 0.98 7.80
N ASP A 87 19.21 1.82 8.83
CA ASP A 87 19.85 3.13 8.74
C ASP A 87 21.27 3.14 9.30
N GLY A 88 21.88 1.96 9.42
CA GLY A 88 23.24 1.80 9.92
C GLY A 88 23.35 1.42 11.39
N ALA A 89 22.28 1.51 12.16
CA ALA A 89 22.27 1.15 13.58
C ALA A 89 21.59 -0.19 13.82
N ARG A 90 20.30 -0.27 13.52
CA ARG A 90 19.50 -1.49 13.67
C ARG A 90 18.47 -1.59 12.56
N PRO A 91 18.17 -2.81 12.08
CA PRO A 91 17.03 -2.97 11.19
C PRO A 91 15.75 -2.64 11.95
N TYR A 92 14.81 -2.00 11.25
CA TYR A 92 13.49 -1.72 11.83
C TYR A 92 12.41 -1.88 10.77
N GLY A 93 11.20 -2.21 11.23
CA GLY A 93 10.06 -2.36 10.33
C GLY A 93 9.42 -1.02 10.00
N VAL A 94 9.01 -0.85 8.76
CA VAL A 94 8.34 0.36 8.28
C VAL A 94 7.07 -0.03 7.55
N ILE A 95 5.97 0.64 7.88
CA ILE A 95 4.74 0.57 7.10
C ILE A 95 4.79 1.71 6.08
N PHE A 96 4.92 1.38 4.81
CA PHE A 96 4.96 2.39 3.74
C PHE A 96 3.56 2.85 3.36
N ASP A 97 2.60 1.91 3.32
CA ASP A 97 1.24 2.23 2.93
C ASP A 97 0.29 1.20 3.52
N LEU A 98 -0.89 1.65 3.93
CA LEU A 98 -1.96 0.80 4.44
C LEU A 98 -3.28 1.42 4.00
N SER A 99 -4.08 0.67 3.27
CA SER A 99 -5.35 1.18 2.77
C SER A 99 -6.43 0.11 2.84
N VAL A 100 -7.64 0.53 3.23
CA VAL A 100 -8.81 -0.33 3.29
C VAL A 100 -9.98 0.40 2.63
N ASP A 101 -10.73 -0.32 1.81
CA ASP A 101 -11.94 0.22 1.19
C ASP A 101 -12.88 0.74 2.27
N PRO A 102 -13.34 2.01 2.18
CA PRO A 102 -14.23 2.57 3.20
C PRO A 102 -15.51 1.76 3.43
N ALA A 103 -16.00 1.05 2.42
CA ALA A 103 -17.17 0.20 2.56
C ALA A 103 -16.96 -0.98 3.52
N TYR A 104 -15.69 -1.30 3.81
CA TYR A 104 -15.32 -2.43 4.66
C TYR A 104 -14.73 -2.00 6.00
N ARG A 105 -14.81 -0.72 6.33
CA ARG A 105 -14.32 -0.23 7.63
C ARG A 105 -15.18 -0.78 8.75
N GLY A 106 -14.57 -0.96 9.93
CA GLY A 106 -15.25 -1.54 11.08
C GLY A 106 -15.25 -3.05 11.10
N LYS A 107 -14.68 -3.70 10.06
CA LYS A 107 -14.56 -5.15 9.99
C LYS A 107 -13.17 -5.66 10.35
N ARG A 108 -12.34 -4.78 10.92
CA ARG A 108 -10.98 -5.09 11.42
C ARG A 108 -9.99 -5.49 10.33
N ILE A 109 -10.27 -5.18 9.07
CA ILE A 109 -9.38 -5.55 7.95
C ILE A 109 -8.03 -4.86 8.08
N GLY A 110 -8.03 -3.56 8.39
CA GLY A 110 -6.78 -2.83 8.61
C GLY A 110 -5.98 -3.37 9.77
N GLN A 111 -6.65 -3.78 10.85
CA GLN A 111 -5.98 -4.36 12.01
C GLN A 111 -5.35 -5.71 11.68
N GLU A 112 -6.03 -6.55 10.89
CA GLU A 112 -5.48 -7.83 10.46
C GLU A 112 -4.25 -7.64 9.58
N LEU A 113 -4.30 -6.71 8.65
CA LEU A 113 -3.16 -6.39 7.77
C LEU A 113 -1.98 -5.89 8.60
N LEU A 114 -2.24 -4.98 9.53
CA LEU A 114 -1.19 -4.43 10.40
C LEU A 114 -0.59 -5.50 11.30
N GLN A 115 -1.43 -6.41 11.83
CA GLN A 115 -0.95 -7.52 12.64
C GLN A 115 -0.02 -8.44 11.86
N ARG A 116 -0.35 -8.75 10.60
CA ARG A 116 0.52 -9.55 9.74
C ARG A 116 1.86 -8.89 9.50
N ALA A 117 1.87 -7.59 9.28
CA ALA A 117 3.11 -6.83 9.13
C ALA A 117 3.94 -6.89 10.39
N THR A 118 3.32 -6.69 11.56
CA THR A 118 4.00 -6.73 12.86
C THR A 118 4.60 -8.11 13.13
N GLU A 119 3.87 -9.16 12.84
CA GLU A 119 4.36 -10.54 12.99
C GLU A 119 5.57 -10.78 12.10
N SER A 120 5.54 -10.27 10.87
CA SER A 120 6.66 -10.39 9.93
C SER A 120 7.91 -9.68 10.47
N PHE A 121 7.75 -8.52 11.10
CA PHE A 121 8.88 -7.80 11.72
C PHE A 121 9.50 -8.61 12.86
N ARG A 122 8.68 -9.27 13.68
CA ARG A 122 9.17 -10.11 14.77
C ARG A 122 9.95 -11.32 14.25
N ASP A 123 9.45 -11.96 13.19
CA ASP A 123 10.08 -13.14 12.61
C ASP A 123 11.45 -12.83 12.02
N LYS A 124 11.66 -11.60 11.55
CA LYS A 124 12.93 -11.18 10.95
C LYS A 124 13.87 -10.52 11.95
N GLY A 125 13.44 -10.37 13.15
CA GLY A 125 14.30 -9.92 14.21
C GLY A 125 14.24 -8.61 14.75
#